data_dc99e406ee356c27f2800fcf5349ff37
#
_entry.id   dc99e406ee356c27f2800fcf5349ff37
#
_cell.length_a   1.000
_cell.length_b   1.000
_cell.length_c   1.000
_cell.angle_alpha   90.00
_cell.angle_beta   90.00
_cell.angle_gamma   90.00
#
_symmetry.space_group_name_H-M   'P 1'
#
loop_
_entity.id
_entity.type
_entity.pdbx_description
1 polymer ?
#
loop_
_entity_poly.entity_id
_entity_poly.type
_entity_poly.pdbx_seq_one_letter_code
_entity_poly.pdbx_strand_id
1 'polypeptide(L)'
;MSGKKRKEMVPVIVVILLIVLVGCVGALTAVIKRMTPSDERMDVRTYYGLTSDDDVALVLQNTVSDRKAKMIDGHIYLDYDTVSDVLGGRFYWDEANQKMLYSTPSEVISISPDSNTYTAGGKEKTEEYPIICEKEDTIYLALEFIEQYMQIMVTKSENPDKVIISYKFGTQKTVTVTEDTVVRYRGGIKSEILTDVKKKDKLVLLETLDEWSRVATEDGFDGYIKNDSISDAKEEKIEYQGEFNETYTSLTRDYKINLAWHQVTSEDANKALSEVLSGTKGINVLSPTWFSVTGTDGAISSLASADYVKTAHEAGKEVWG
;
A
#
# COMPACT_ATOMS: atom_id res chain seq x y z
N MET A 1 -14.96 61.62 -63.48
CA MET A 1 -13.72 60.96 -62.97
C MET A 1 -13.94 59.92 -61.83
N SER A 2 -15.17 59.55 -61.50
CA SER A 2 -15.46 58.66 -60.34
C SER A 2 -15.47 57.14 -60.69
N GLY A 3 -15.73 56.72 -61.89
CA GLY A 3 -15.92 55.29 -62.24
C GLY A 3 -14.64 54.46 -62.42
N LYS A 4 -13.52 55.11 -62.75
CA LYS A 4 -12.25 54.42 -63.09
C LYS A 4 -11.54 53.97 -61.79
N LYS A 5 -11.56 54.79 -60.73
CA LYS A 5 -10.98 54.44 -59.37
C LYS A 5 -11.72 53.30 -58.69
N ARG A 6 -13.01 53.14 -58.95
CA ARG A 6 -13.83 52.06 -58.37
C ARG A 6 -13.52 50.69 -58.96
N LYS A 7 -13.17 50.61 -60.22
CA LYS A 7 -12.78 49.35 -60.91
C LYS A 7 -11.39 48.83 -60.49
N GLU A 8 -10.47 49.72 -60.12
CA GLU A 8 -9.11 49.36 -59.70
C GLU A 8 -9.07 48.96 -58.23
N MET A 9 -10.04 49.39 -57.43
CA MET A 9 -10.12 49.00 -56.00
C MET A 9 -10.75 47.59 -55.74
N VAL A 10 -11.56 47.09 -56.69
CA VAL A 10 -12.24 45.80 -56.58
C VAL A 10 -11.23 44.63 -56.41
N PRO A 11 -10.19 44.49 -57.22
CA PRO A 11 -9.22 43.39 -57.01
C PRO A 11 -8.44 43.52 -55.74
N VAL A 12 -8.15 44.74 -55.29
CA VAL A 12 -7.46 44.95 -53.96
C VAL A 12 -8.35 44.52 -52.80
N ILE A 13 -9.65 44.86 -52.84
CA ILE A 13 -10.61 44.43 -51.81
C ILE A 13 -10.75 42.90 -51.79
N VAL A 14 -10.80 42.26 -52.97
CA VAL A 14 -10.88 40.79 -53.08
C VAL A 14 -9.64 40.14 -52.50
N VAL A 15 -8.45 40.66 -52.75
CA VAL A 15 -7.19 40.15 -52.17
C VAL A 15 -7.19 40.29 -50.62
N ILE A 16 -7.62 41.44 -50.11
CA ILE A 16 -7.74 41.65 -48.65
C ILE A 16 -8.75 40.68 -48.08
N LEU A 17 -9.90 40.46 -48.66
CA LEU A 17 -10.91 39.50 -48.21
C LEU A 17 -10.36 38.05 -48.21
N LEU A 18 -9.58 37.69 -49.23
CA LEU A 18 -8.93 36.38 -49.29
C LEU A 18 -7.90 36.20 -48.15
N ILE A 19 -7.09 37.22 -47.88
CA ILE A 19 -6.12 37.18 -46.79
C ILE A 19 -6.83 37.04 -45.45
N VAL A 20 -7.91 37.80 -45.21
CA VAL A 20 -8.73 37.70 -44.01
C VAL A 20 -9.37 36.32 -43.90
N LEU A 21 -9.90 35.77 -44.98
CA LEU A 21 -10.48 34.43 -45.01
C LEU A 21 -9.44 33.35 -44.63
N VAL A 22 -8.25 33.39 -45.24
CA VAL A 22 -7.15 32.48 -44.93
C VAL A 22 -6.74 32.62 -43.45
N GLY A 23 -6.66 33.83 -42.92
CA GLY A 23 -6.39 34.11 -41.51
C GLY A 23 -7.47 33.55 -40.60
N CYS A 24 -8.74 33.70 -40.92
CA CYS A 24 -9.86 33.14 -40.18
C CYS A 24 -9.86 31.59 -40.19
N VAL A 25 -9.62 30.98 -41.36
CA VAL A 25 -9.51 29.52 -41.48
C VAL A 25 -8.33 29.02 -40.68
N GLY A 26 -7.17 29.69 -40.73
CA GLY A 26 -6.00 29.34 -39.90
C GLY A 26 -6.27 29.44 -38.40
N ALA A 27 -6.92 30.51 -37.97
CA ALA A 27 -7.32 30.68 -36.56
C ALA A 27 -8.34 29.62 -36.13
N LEU A 28 -9.35 29.32 -36.97
CA LEU A 28 -10.36 28.30 -36.68
C LEU A 28 -9.73 26.90 -36.57
N THR A 29 -8.84 26.55 -37.50
CA THR A 29 -8.13 25.26 -37.45
C THR A 29 -7.25 25.13 -36.20
N ALA A 30 -6.58 26.22 -35.79
CA ALA A 30 -5.79 26.23 -34.56
C ALA A 30 -6.67 26.04 -33.30
N VAL A 31 -7.84 26.67 -33.25
CA VAL A 31 -8.82 26.50 -32.16
C VAL A 31 -9.37 25.07 -32.16
N ILE A 32 -9.78 24.54 -33.29
CA ILE A 32 -10.28 23.16 -33.40
C ILE A 32 -9.19 22.17 -32.92
N LYS A 33 -7.95 22.31 -33.43
CA LYS A 33 -6.83 21.48 -33.03
C LYS A 33 -6.58 21.57 -31.51
N ARG A 34 -6.73 22.74 -30.89
CA ARG A 34 -6.57 22.92 -29.45
C ARG A 34 -7.69 22.24 -28.65
N MET A 35 -8.92 22.23 -29.15
CA MET A 35 -10.10 21.71 -28.46
C MET A 35 -10.39 20.22 -28.75
N THR A 36 -9.79 19.65 -29.81
CA THR A 36 -9.96 18.23 -30.13
C THR A 36 -9.13 17.37 -29.13
N PRO A 37 -9.71 16.41 -28.43
CA PRO A 37 -8.96 15.49 -27.56
C PRO A 37 -7.87 14.72 -28.32
N SER A 38 -6.81 14.32 -27.63
CA SER A 38 -5.80 13.42 -28.20
C SER A 38 -6.31 11.99 -28.18
N ASP A 39 -6.06 11.25 -29.26
CA ASP A 39 -6.31 9.81 -29.37
C ASP A 39 -5.02 8.99 -29.15
N GLU A 40 -3.92 9.67 -28.79
CA GLU A 40 -2.65 9.03 -28.52
C GLU A 40 -2.76 8.17 -27.25
N ARG A 41 -2.29 6.92 -27.35
CA ARG A 41 -2.30 5.98 -26.24
C ARG A 41 -0.90 5.84 -25.65
N MET A 42 -0.82 5.84 -24.35
CA MET A 42 0.43 5.61 -23.65
C MET A 42 0.84 4.14 -23.76
N ASP A 43 2.11 3.92 -24.05
CA ASP A 43 2.67 2.58 -23.99
C ASP A 43 2.64 2.05 -22.56
N VAL A 44 2.08 0.87 -22.38
CA VAL A 44 1.78 0.30 -21.07
C VAL A 44 3.05 -0.05 -20.28
N ARG A 45 4.11 -0.53 -20.96
CA ARG A 45 5.40 -0.79 -20.30
C ARG A 45 6.04 0.52 -19.81
N THR A 46 5.96 1.56 -20.64
CA THR A 46 6.42 2.92 -20.27
C THR A 46 5.63 3.48 -19.12
N TYR A 47 4.30 3.31 -19.12
CA TYR A 47 3.43 3.76 -18.04
C TYR A 47 3.80 3.13 -16.69
N TYR A 48 4.01 1.83 -16.67
CA TYR A 48 4.42 1.12 -15.45
C TYR A 48 5.92 1.21 -15.18
N GLY A 49 6.72 1.82 -16.07
CA GLY A 49 8.17 1.96 -15.91
C GLY A 49 8.92 0.64 -15.91
N LEU A 50 8.49 -0.33 -16.74
CA LEU A 50 9.12 -1.65 -16.87
C LEU A 50 10.33 -1.53 -17.80
N THR A 51 11.52 -1.87 -17.28
CA THR A 51 12.80 -1.71 -17.96
C THR A 51 13.44 -3.03 -18.38
N SER A 52 13.05 -4.13 -17.74
CA SER A 52 13.53 -5.48 -18.09
C SER A 52 12.35 -6.44 -18.31
N ASP A 53 12.64 -7.61 -18.87
CA ASP A 53 11.60 -8.61 -19.18
C ASP A 53 11.12 -9.36 -17.94
N ASP A 54 11.91 -9.36 -16.87
CA ASP A 54 11.55 -9.92 -15.56
C ASP A 54 10.88 -8.91 -14.64
N ASP A 55 10.73 -7.65 -15.07
CA ASP A 55 9.96 -6.66 -14.30
C ASP A 55 8.47 -6.99 -14.32
N VAL A 56 7.86 -6.98 -13.14
CA VAL A 56 6.42 -7.10 -12.93
C VAL A 56 5.90 -5.76 -12.38
N ALA A 57 4.93 -5.18 -13.06
CA ALA A 57 4.32 -3.94 -12.61
C ALA A 57 3.64 -4.15 -11.25
N LEU A 58 3.87 -3.24 -10.32
CA LEU A 58 3.34 -3.32 -8.98
C LEU A 58 2.34 -2.19 -8.71
N VAL A 59 1.11 -2.57 -8.38
CA VAL A 59 0.05 -1.65 -7.99
C VAL A 59 -0.31 -1.94 -6.54
N LEU A 60 -0.09 -0.96 -5.66
CA LEU A 60 -0.29 -1.08 -4.22
C LEU A 60 -1.45 -0.19 -3.79
N GLN A 61 -2.49 -0.78 -3.25
CA GLN A 61 -3.67 -0.06 -2.76
C GLN A 61 -4.18 0.98 -3.78
N ASN A 62 -4.44 0.54 -5.02
CA ASN A 62 -4.94 1.35 -6.13
C ASN A 62 -3.96 2.40 -6.70
N THR A 63 -2.69 2.38 -6.33
CA THR A 63 -1.68 3.32 -6.82
C THR A 63 -0.51 2.57 -7.45
N VAL A 64 -0.06 3.00 -8.61
CA VAL A 64 1.11 2.42 -9.27
C VAL A 64 2.36 2.73 -8.46
N SER A 65 3.12 1.70 -8.12
CA SER A 65 4.37 1.81 -7.38
C SER A 65 5.54 2.16 -8.30
N ASP A 66 6.46 2.98 -7.81
CA ASP A 66 7.75 3.20 -8.48
C ASP A 66 8.65 1.96 -8.38
N ARG A 67 8.50 1.14 -7.33
CA ARG A 67 9.17 -0.15 -7.17
C ARG A 67 8.50 -1.20 -8.05
N LYS A 68 9.25 -2.21 -8.46
CA LYS A 68 8.77 -3.31 -9.30
C LYS A 68 8.90 -4.62 -8.55
N ALA A 69 7.95 -5.52 -8.79
CA ALA A 69 8.14 -6.91 -8.46
C ALA A 69 8.99 -7.58 -9.55
N LYS A 70 9.49 -8.77 -9.28
CA LYS A 70 10.29 -9.57 -10.22
C LYS A 70 9.66 -10.92 -10.49
N MET A 71 9.71 -11.34 -11.75
CA MET A 71 9.41 -12.70 -12.15
C MET A 71 10.69 -13.53 -12.07
N ILE A 72 10.75 -14.51 -11.16
CA ILE A 72 11.90 -15.40 -10.98
C ILE A 72 11.38 -16.84 -11.04
N ASP A 73 11.85 -17.61 -12.00
CA ASP A 73 11.48 -19.02 -12.21
C ASP A 73 9.95 -19.29 -12.23
N GLY A 74 9.17 -18.32 -12.76
CA GLY A 74 7.71 -18.41 -12.87
C GLY A 74 6.94 -17.96 -11.64
N HIS A 75 7.61 -17.46 -10.60
CA HIS A 75 7.03 -16.91 -9.40
C HIS A 75 7.28 -15.40 -9.27
N ILE A 76 6.32 -14.67 -8.69
CA ILE A 76 6.46 -13.24 -8.46
C ILE A 76 7.07 -12.99 -7.10
N TYR A 77 8.09 -12.14 -7.07
CA TYR A 77 8.81 -11.75 -5.86
C TYR A 77 8.71 -10.23 -5.65
N LEU A 78 8.49 -9.83 -4.41
CA LEU A 78 8.56 -8.44 -3.97
C LEU A 78 9.91 -8.16 -3.31
N ASP A 79 10.49 -7.00 -3.58
CA ASP A 79 11.68 -6.56 -2.84
C ASP A 79 11.36 -6.38 -1.33
N TYR A 80 12.37 -6.61 -0.49
CA TYR A 80 12.21 -6.56 0.97
C TYR A 80 11.69 -5.20 1.45
N ASP A 81 12.15 -4.10 0.86
CA ASP A 81 11.74 -2.76 1.26
C ASP A 81 10.24 -2.53 0.98
N THR A 82 9.73 -3.06 -0.14
CA THR A 82 8.29 -3.03 -0.41
C THR A 82 7.51 -3.80 0.65
N VAL A 83 7.98 -4.99 1.02
CA VAL A 83 7.30 -5.81 2.04
C VAL A 83 7.35 -5.14 3.41
N SER A 84 8.52 -4.64 3.81
CA SER A 84 8.74 -4.01 5.11
C SER A 84 8.00 -2.69 5.25
N ASP A 85 8.12 -1.79 4.25
CA ASP A 85 7.60 -0.42 4.34
C ASP A 85 6.09 -0.35 4.12
N VAL A 86 5.56 -1.20 3.23
CA VAL A 86 4.18 -1.08 2.75
C VAL A 86 3.27 -2.14 3.37
N LEU A 87 3.70 -3.40 3.38
CA LEU A 87 2.85 -4.51 3.81
C LEU A 87 2.91 -4.77 5.32
N GLY A 88 3.91 -4.22 6.01
CA GLY A 88 4.01 -4.25 7.47
C GLY A 88 5.31 -4.86 7.99
N GLY A 89 5.85 -4.26 9.05
CA GLY A 89 7.18 -4.53 9.60
C GLY A 89 7.34 -5.85 10.37
N ARG A 90 6.60 -6.90 10.02
CA ARG A 90 6.76 -8.22 10.66
C ARG A 90 7.83 -9.08 10.00
N PHE A 91 8.19 -8.78 8.77
CA PHE A 91 9.32 -9.36 8.09
C PHE A 91 10.56 -8.56 8.47
N TYR A 92 11.52 -9.20 9.08
CA TYR A 92 12.77 -8.60 9.52
C TYR A 92 13.94 -9.34 8.91
N TRP A 93 14.77 -8.64 8.15
CA TRP A 93 16.02 -9.18 7.63
C TRP A 93 17.12 -9.07 8.68
N ASP A 94 17.55 -10.22 9.19
CA ASP A 94 18.69 -10.32 10.11
C ASP A 94 19.97 -10.44 9.28
N GLU A 95 20.60 -9.32 9.02
CA GLU A 95 21.82 -9.24 8.21
C GLU A 95 22.98 -10.01 8.85
N ALA A 96 23.09 -10.02 10.17
CA ALA A 96 24.17 -10.71 10.89
C ALA A 96 24.11 -12.23 10.74
N ASN A 97 22.92 -12.80 10.68
CA ASN A 97 22.69 -14.24 10.55
C ASN A 97 22.24 -14.64 9.13
N GLN A 98 22.11 -13.67 8.21
CA GLN A 98 21.64 -13.89 6.83
C GLN A 98 20.34 -14.69 6.81
N LYS A 99 19.32 -14.19 7.53
CA LYS A 99 18.02 -14.84 7.64
C LYS A 99 16.89 -13.83 7.64
N MET A 100 15.78 -14.21 7.04
CA MET A 100 14.52 -13.51 7.22
C MET A 100 13.78 -14.09 8.43
N LEU A 101 13.37 -13.23 9.34
CA LEU A 101 12.53 -13.56 10.47
C LEU A 101 11.13 -12.98 10.25
N TYR A 102 10.11 -13.79 10.41
CA TYR A 102 8.72 -13.34 10.36
C TYR A 102 8.04 -13.65 11.68
N SER A 103 7.57 -12.62 12.36
CA SER A 103 6.93 -12.76 13.68
C SER A 103 5.41 -12.87 13.55
N THR A 104 4.88 -13.99 14.02
CA THR A 104 3.44 -14.18 14.21
C THR A 104 3.09 -13.96 15.68
N PRO A 105 1.79 -13.94 16.08
CA PRO A 105 1.40 -13.85 17.48
C PRO A 105 1.88 -15.01 18.36
N SER A 106 2.20 -16.17 17.78
CA SER A 106 2.51 -17.38 18.49
C SER A 106 3.95 -17.88 18.30
N GLU A 107 4.65 -17.42 17.25
CA GLU A 107 5.96 -17.94 16.88
C GLU A 107 6.76 -16.97 16.01
N VAL A 108 8.06 -17.24 15.89
CA VAL A 108 8.93 -16.62 14.88
C VAL A 108 9.27 -17.65 13.84
N ILE A 109 8.96 -17.36 12.60
CA ILE A 109 9.33 -18.15 11.43
C ILE A 109 10.72 -17.69 10.98
N SER A 110 11.64 -18.62 10.75
CA SER A 110 13.00 -18.37 10.29
C SER A 110 13.21 -18.99 8.91
N ILE A 111 13.66 -18.17 7.96
CA ILE A 111 13.83 -18.53 6.56
C ILE A 111 15.25 -18.17 6.13
N SER A 112 15.97 -19.10 5.50
CA SER A 112 17.28 -18.84 4.91
C SER A 112 17.16 -18.45 3.43
N PRO A 113 18.06 -17.63 2.88
CA PRO A 113 18.08 -17.33 1.45
C PRO A 113 18.19 -18.60 0.59
N ASP A 114 17.63 -18.54 -0.59
CA ASP A 114 17.61 -19.61 -1.60
C ASP A 114 17.08 -20.95 -1.09
N SER A 115 16.37 -20.91 0.05
CA SER A 115 15.74 -22.08 0.65
C SER A 115 14.25 -22.11 0.34
N ASN A 116 13.77 -23.30 0.00
CA ASN A 116 12.35 -23.59 -0.09
C ASN A 116 11.78 -24.17 1.22
N THR A 117 12.62 -24.30 2.26
CA THR A 117 12.22 -24.80 3.57
C THR A 117 12.31 -23.71 4.63
N TYR A 118 11.44 -23.78 5.61
CA TYR A 118 11.40 -22.88 6.75
C TYR A 118 10.84 -23.58 7.99
N THR A 119 11.13 -23.04 9.17
CA THR A 119 10.62 -23.59 10.42
C THR A 119 9.45 -22.73 10.89
N ALA A 120 8.29 -23.35 11.12
CA ALA A 120 7.11 -22.73 11.67
C ALA A 120 6.44 -23.67 12.71
N GLY A 121 6.14 -23.15 13.91
CA GLY A 121 5.59 -23.97 15.01
C GLY A 121 6.52 -25.10 15.43
N GLY A 122 7.83 -24.90 15.35
CA GLY A 122 8.84 -25.92 15.62
C GLY A 122 8.88 -27.08 14.63
N LYS A 123 8.22 -26.95 13.46
CA LYS A 123 8.19 -27.95 12.39
C LYS A 123 8.78 -27.34 11.12
N GLU A 124 9.53 -28.17 10.40
CA GLU A 124 9.98 -27.82 9.06
C GLU A 124 8.80 -27.91 8.09
N LYS A 125 8.65 -26.89 7.23
CA LYS A 125 7.72 -26.82 6.11
C LYS A 125 8.50 -26.59 4.82
N THR A 126 7.96 -27.01 3.70
CA THR A 126 8.61 -26.93 2.38
C THR A 126 7.60 -26.35 1.37
N GLU A 127 8.07 -25.39 0.58
CA GLU A 127 7.35 -24.83 -0.57
C GLU A 127 7.92 -25.41 -1.88
N GLU A 128 7.25 -25.18 -2.98
CA GLU A 128 7.72 -25.62 -4.32
C GLU A 128 8.72 -24.64 -4.94
N TYR A 129 8.95 -23.49 -4.29
CA TYR A 129 9.77 -22.37 -4.75
C TYR A 129 10.69 -21.87 -3.62
N PRO A 130 11.83 -21.24 -3.91
CA PRO A 130 12.61 -20.52 -2.92
C PRO A 130 11.78 -19.39 -2.31
N ILE A 131 11.68 -19.33 -0.97
CA ILE A 131 10.86 -18.32 -0.28
C ILE A 131 11.52 -16.95 -0.37
N ILE A 132 12.86 -16.93 -0.32
CA ILE A 132 13.69 -15.74 -0.41
C ILE A 132 14.73 -15.97 -1.48
N CYS A 133 14.92 -14.98 -2.36
CA CYS A 133 15.99 -14.92 -3.33
C CYS A 133 16.79 -13.64 -3.12
N GLU A 134 18.12 -13.73 -3.31
CA GLU A 134 18.98 -12.56 -3.41
C GLU A 134 19.35 -12.34 -4.88
N LYS A 135 19.11 -11.13 -5.39
CA LYS A 135 19.45 -10.75 -6.76
C LYS A 135 19.94 -9.30 -6.76
N GLU A 136 21.15 -9.08 -7.30
CA GLU A 136 21.75 -7.76 -7.42
C GLU A 136 21.77 -6.99 -6.07
N ASP A 137 22.24 -7.64 -5.01
CA ASP A 137 22.29 -7.14 -3.63
C ASP A 137 20.91 -6.77 -3.05
N THR A 138 19.82 -7.22 -3.65
CA THR A 138 18.45 -6.99 -3.19
C THR A 138 17.82 -8.31 -2.74
N ILE A 139 17.21 -8.29 -1.58
CA ILE A 139 16.45 -9.42 -1.04
C ILE A 139 15.02 -9.37 -1.57
N TYR A 140 14.56 -10.46 -2.13
CA TYR A 140 13.23 -10.64 -2.67
C TYR A 140 12.47 -11.75 -1.93
N LEU A 141 11.19 -11.52 -1.62
CA LEU A 141 10.29 -12.49 -0.99
C LEU A 141 9.23 -12.93 -1.99
N ALA A 142 9.00 -14.25 -2.05
CA ALA A 142 7.93 -14.82 -2.86
C ALA A 142 6.55 -14.30 -2.44
N LEU A 143 5.79 -13.80 -3.41
CA LEU A 143 4.45 -13.25 -3.15
C LEU A 143 3.51 -14.32 -2.61
N GLU A 144 3.61 -15.54 -3.09
CA GLU A 144 2.82 -16.68 -2.62
C GLU A 144 3.04 -16.96 -1.12
N PHE A 145 4.27 -16.80 -0.64
CA PHE A 145 4.57 -16.93 0.80
C PHE A 145 3.96 -15.78 1.59
N ILE A 146 4.02 -14.54 1.06
CA ILE A 146 3.41 -13.37 1.72
C ILE A 146 1.89 -13.56 1.83
N GLU A 147 1.23 -14.09 0.79
CA GLU A 147 -0.22 -14.37 0.81
C GLU A 147 -0.61 -15.39 1.88
N GLN A 148 0.25 -16.36 2.20
CA GLN A 148 -0.02 -17.35 3.25
C GLN A 148 -0.03 -16.76 4.66
N TYR A 149 0.67 -15.66 4.89
CA TYR A 149 0.94 -15.14 6.23
C TYR A 149 0.47 -13.69 6.44
N MET A 150 -0.18 -13.08 5.45
CA MET A 150 -0.67 -11.70 5.53
C MET A 150 -2.07 -11.57 4.95
N GLN A 151 -2.86 -10.67 5.54
CA GLN A 151 -4.15 -10.28 4.97
C GLN A 151 -3.94 -9.35 3.77
N ILE A 152 -3.69 -9.93 2.61
CA ILE A 152 -3.60 -9.23 1.33
C ILE A 152 -4.53 -9.88 0.32
N MET A 153 -5.04 -9.10 -0.63
CA MET A 153 -5.74 -9.61 -1.82
C MET A 153 -4.88 -9.30 -3.03
N VAL A 154 -4.61 -10.31 -3.83
CA VAL A 154 -3.71 -10.25 -4.98
C VAL A 154 -4.48 -10.56 -6.26
N THR A 155 -4.28 -9.72 -7.27
CA THR A 155 -4.74 -9.97 -8.65
C THR A 155 -3.53 -9.93 -9.56
N LYS A 156 -3.31 -11.00 -10.32
CA LYS A 156 -2.22 -11.13 -11.29
C LYS A 156 -2.77 -10.99 -12.71
N SER A 157 -2.05 -10.31 -13.59
CA SER A 157 -2.39 -10.20 -15.01
C SER A 157 -1.14 -10.20 -15.87
N GLU A 158 -1.28 -10.62 -17.11
CA GLU A 158 -0.22 -10.68 -18.12
C GLU A 158 -0.39 -9.55 -19.16
N ASN A 159 0.65 -9.27 -19.91
CA ASN A 159 0.69 -8.30 -21.02
C ASN A 159 0.40 -6.83 -20.64
N PRO A 160 1.26 -6.19 -19.83
CA PRO A 160 2.48 -6.70 -19.22
C PRO A 160 2.20 -7.45 -17.94
N ASP A 161 3.18 -8.22 -17.47
CA ASP A 161 3.11 -8.84 -16.16
C ASP A 161 2.91 -7.79 -15.09
N LYS A 162 1.85 -7.97 -14.30
CA LYS A 162 1.40 -7.00 -13.32
C LYS A 162 0.76 -7.70 -12.13
N VAL A 163 1.01 -7.16 -10.96
CA VAL A 163 0.35 -7.56 -9.72
C VAL A 163 -0.29 -6.37 -9.03
N ILE A 164 -1.54 -6.54 -8.64
CA ILE A 164 -2.31 -5.57 -7.88
C ILE A 164 -2.50 -6.14 -6.48
N ILE A 165 -2.05 -5.41 -5.46
CA ILE A 165 -2.11 -5.84 -4.07
C ILE A 165 -2.93 -4.85 -3.26
N SER A 166 -4.03 -5.35 -2.66
CA SER A 166 -4.81 -4.64 -1.66
C SER A 166 -4.46 -5.18 -0.28
N TYR A 167 -4.03 -4.31 0.63
CA TYR A 167 -3.56 -4.64 1.98
C TYR A 167 -4.21 -3.81 3.08
N LYS A 168 -5.03 -2.83 2.71
CA LYS A 168 -5.85 -2.03 3.63
C LYS A 168 -7.31 -2.23 3.29
N PHE A 169 -8.07 -2.68 4.26
CA PHE A 169 -9.50 -2.94 4.14
C PHE A 169 -10.29 -1.92 4.96
N GLY A 170 -11.54 -1.68 4.60
CA GLY A 170 -12.37 -0.66 5.21
C GLY A 170 -13.12 0.16 4.17
N THR A 171 -13.43 1.42 4.46
CA THR A 171 -14.20 2.28 3.57
C THR A 171 -13.33 2.98 2.54
N GLN A 172 -13.70 2.90 1.27
CA GLN A 172 -13.12 3.68 0.17
C GLN A 172 -14.20 4.45 -0.58
N LYS A 173 -13.78 5.49 -1.31
CA LYS A 173 -14.68 6.23 -2.20
C LYS A 173 -14.65 5.64 -3.60
N THR A 174 -15.81 5.45 -4.19
CA THR A 174 -15.97 4.98 -5.57
C THR A 174 -16.86 5.92 -6.36
N VAL A 175 -16.67 5.95 -7.68
CA VAL A 175 -17.51 6.64 -8.65
C VAL A 175 -17.93 5.66 -9.74
N THR A 176 -19.05 5.96 -10.40
CA THR A 176 -19.54 5.14 -11.52
C THR A 176 -19.43 5.96 -12.80
N VAL A 177 -18.89 5.36 -13.85
CA VAL A 177 -18.80 5.97 -15.20
C VAL A 177 -20.21 6.14 -15.75
N THR A 178 -20.54 7.35 -16.21
CA THR A 178 -21.89 7.71 -16.71
C THR A 178 -22.05 7.51 -18.20
N GLU A 179 -20.94 7.51 -18.96
CA GLU A 179 -20.88 7.31 -20.42
C GLU A 179 -19.55 6.68 -20.81
N ASP A 180 -19.49 6.05 -21.99
CA ASP A 180 -18.23 5.49 -22.52
C ASP A 180 -17.20 6.60 -22.69
N THR A 181 -16.03 6.47 -22.08
CA THR A 181 -14.97 7.47 -22.07
C THR A 181 -13.59 6.84 -21.85
N VAL A 182 -12.59 7.64 -21.52
CA VAL A 182 -11.21 7.20 -21.33
C VAL A 182 -10.63 7.73 -20.03
N VAL A 183 -9.75 6.94 -19.42
CA VAL A 183 -8.84 7.40 -18.37
C VAL A 183 -7.53 7.82 -18.99
N ARG A 184 -7.02 8.99 -18.63
CA ARG A 184 -5.81 9.61 -19.18
C ARG A 184 -4.69 9.65 -18.17
N TYR A 185 -3.45 9.72 -18.67
CA TYR A 185 -2.26 9.79 -17.84
C TYR A 185 -2.22 11.07 -16.96
N ARG A 186 -2.73 12.19 -17.47
CA ARG A 186 -2.83 13.47 -16.75
C ARG A 186 -4.19 14.10 -16.97
N GLY A 187 -4.59 14.99 -16.06
CA GLY A 187 -5.82 15.77 -16.19
C GLY A 187 -5.74 16.76 -17.36
N GLY A 188 -6.25 16.36 -18.51
CA GLY A 188 -6.28 17.20 -19.70
C GLY A 188 -6.58 16.43 -20.98
N ILE A 189 -7.37 17.05 -21.88
CA ILE A 189 -7.80 16.41 -23.14
C ILE A 189 -6.65 16.09 -24.11
N LYS A 190 -5.46 16.65 -23.91
CA LYS A 190 -4.25 16.41 -24.72
C LYS A 190 -3.33 15.34 -24.13
N SER A 191 -3.61 14.88 -22.92
CA SER A 191 -2.87 13.80 -22.31
C SER A 191 -3.15 12.48 -23.02
N GLU A 192 -2.17 11.59 -23.00
CA GLU A 192 -2.27 10.24 -23.54
C GLU A 192 -3.35 9.43 -22.80
N ILE A 193 -3.98 8.54 -23.53
CA ILE A 193 -5.00 7.62 -23.01
C ILE A 193 -4.29 6.44 -22.37
N LEU A 194 -4.68 6.10 -21.13
CA LEU A 194 -4.25 4.89 -20.44
C LEU A 194 -5.16 3.70 -20.81
N THR A 195 -6.46 3.87 -20.61
CA THR A 195 -7.45 2.82 -20.87
C THR A 195 -8.82 3.39 -21.21
N ASP A 196 -9.64 2.58 -21.88
CA ASP A 196 -11.04 2.86 -22.13
C ASP A 196 -11.87 2.38 -20.93
N VAL A 197 -12.87 3.17 -20.56
CA VAL A 197 -13.86 2.79 -19.54
C VAL A 197 -15.27 2.91 -20.08
N LYS A 198 -16.12 1.99 -19.69
CA LYS A 198 -17.49 1.88 -20.17
C LYS A 198 -18.48 2.47 -19.20
N LYS A 199 -19.62 2.88 -19.71
CA LYS A 199 -20.76 3.24 -18.88
C LYS A 199 -21.08 2.15 -17.88
N LYS A 200 -21.19 2.50 -16.61
CA LYS A 200 -21.42 1.66 -15.41
C LYS A 200 -20.15 1.02 -14.83
N ASP A 201 -18.98 1.17 -15.44
CA ASP A 201 -17.75 0.77 -14.78
C ASP A 201 -17.60 1.51 -13.45
N LYS A 202 -17.09 0.82 -12.46
CA LYS A 202 -16.82 1.35 -11.14
C LYS A 202 -15.32 1.67 -11.03
N LEU A 203 -15.01 2.87 -10.58
CA LEU A 203 -13.64 3.33 -10.38
C LEU A 203 -13.44 3.73 -8.93
N VAL A 204 -12.25 3.51 -8.39
CA VAL A 204 -11.87 4.03 -7.07
C VAL A 204 -11.51 5.50 -7.24
N LEU A 205 -12.12 6.37 -6.45
CA LEU A 205 -11.82 7.81 -6.46
C LEU A 205 -10.64 8.06 -5.51
N LEU A 206 -9.52 8.50 -6.07
CA LEU A 206 -8.31 8.82 -5.32
C LEU A 206 -8.27 10.30 -4.92
N GLU A 207 -8.63 11.19 -5.86
CA GLU A 207 -8.62 12.64 -5.65
C GLU A 207 -9.63 13.35 -6.54
N THR A 208 -10.22 14.41 -6.07
CA THR A 208 -11.12 15.27 -6.86
C THR A 208 -10.44 16.61 -7.12
N LEU A 209 -10.32 16.99 -8.39
CA LEU A 209 -9.82 18.30 -8.86
C LEU A 209 -10.96 19.09 -9.56
N ASP A 210 -10.67 20.30 -10.03
CA ASP A 210 -11.69 21.21 -10.59
C ASP A 210 -12.48 20.60 -11.76
N GLU A 211 -11.80 20.11 -12.82
CA GLU A 211 -12.42 19.54 -14.02
C GLU A 211 -12.18 18.02 -14.17
N TRP A 212 -11.26 17.48 -13.42
CA TRP A 212 -10.79 16.10 -13.52
C TRP A 212 -10.77 15.47 -12.14
N SER A 213 -10.97 14.16 -12.08
CA SER A 213 -10.71 13.36 -10.88
C SER A 213 -9.62 12.33 -11.17
N ARG A 214 -8.74 12.11 -10.20
CA ARG A 214 -7.79 11.01 -10.22
C ARG A 214 -8.52 9.76 -9.74
N VAL A 215 -8.43 8.71 -10.53
CA VAL A 215 -9.14 7.46 -10.30
C VAL A 215 -8.22 6.26 -10.52
N ALA A 216 -8.53 5.16 -9.85
CA ALA A 216 -7.94 3.87 -10.17
C ALA A 216 -8.98 2.95 -10.79
N THR A 217 -8.56 2.22 -11.82
CA THR A 217 -9.38 1.23 -12.51
C THR A 217 -9.15 -0.17 -11.91
N GLU A 218 -10.06 -1.09 -12.15
CA GLU A 218 -9.97 -2.48 -11.67
C GLU A 218 -8.73 -3.20 -12.25
N ASP A 219 -8.37 -2.86 -13.48
CA ASP A 219 -7.19 -3.40 -14.17
C ASP A 219 -5.87 -2.69 -13.79
N GLY A 220 -5.89 -1.81 -12.77
CA GLY A 220 -4.71 -1.26 -12.11
C GLY A 220 -4.10 -0.02 -12.76
N PHE A 221 -4.83 0.70 -13.61
CA PHE A 221 -4.42 2.03 -14.04
C PHE A 221 -4.81 3.09 -12.99
N ASP A 222 -3.89 3.98 -12.71
CA ASP A 222 -4.05 5.18 -11.89
C ASP A 222 -3.92 6.40 -12.81
N GLY A 223 -5.02 7.08 -13.05
CA GLY A 223 -5.07 8.17 -14.03
C GLY A 223 -6.22 9.13 -13.79
N TYR A 224 -6.54 9.92 -14.80
CA TYR A 224 -7.49 11.02 -14.70
C TYR A 224 -8.68 10.83 -15.63
N ILE A 225 -9.88 11.09 -15.11
CA ILE A 225 -11.14 11.08 -15.83
C ILE A 225 -11.83 12.44 -15.65
N LYS A 226 -12.60 12.89 -16.67
CA LYS A 226 -13.41 14.10 -16.53
C LYS A 226 -14.51 13.93 -15.50
N ASN A 227 -14.72 14.96 -14.68
CA ASN A 227 -15.78 14.98 -13.68
C ASN A 227 -17.17 14.81 -14.29
N ASP A 228 -17.42 15.34 -15.49
CA ASP A 228 -18.71 15.21 -16.20
C ASP A 228 -19.05 13.77 -16.60
N SER A 229 -18.03 12.89 -16.69
CA SER A 229 -18.20 11.49 -17.13
C SER A 229 -18.34 10.50 -15.95
N ILE A 230 -18.44 11.00 -14.71
CA ILE A 230 -18.58 10.16 -13.51
C ILE A 230 -19.73 10.64 -12.63
N SER A 231 -20.25 9.75 -11.79
CA SER A 231 -21.26 10.06 -10.79
C SER A 231 -20.67 10.74 -9.56
N ASP A 232 -21.51 11.23 -8.67
CA ASP A 232 -21.10 11.58 -7.32
C ASP A 232 -20.42 10.40 -6.62
N ALA A 233 -19.46 10.71 -5.75
CA ALA A 233 -18.72 9.71 -4.99
C ALA A 233 -19.63 9.01 -3.97
N LYS A 234 -19.43 7.70 -3.83
CA LYS A 234 -20.08 6.87 -2.81
C LYS A 234 -19.03 6.21 -1.95
N GLU A 235 -19.35 6.02 -0.69
CA GLU A 235 -18.54 5.19 0.20
C GLU A 235 -18.90 3.73 0.00
N GLU A 236 -17.88 2.88 -0.14
CA GLU A 236 -18.01 1.45 -0.29
C GLU A 236 -17.06 0.75 0.66
N LYS A 237 -17.57 -0.28 1.35
CA LYS A 237 -16.76 -1.09 2.26
C LYS A 237 -16.08 -2.21 1.47
N ILE A 238 -14.76 -2.27 1.59
CA ILE A 238 -13.95 -3.39 1.11
C ILE A 238 -13.61 -4.26 2.31
N GLU A 239 -13.90 -5.54 2.21
CA GLU A 239 -13.57 -6.54 3.21
C GLU A 239 -12.53 -7.51 2.66
N TYR A 240 -11.62 -7.95 3.52
CA TYR A 240 -10.72 -9.03 3.20
C TYR A 240 -11.51 -10.31 2.91
N GLN A 241 -11.23 -10.96 1.80
CA GLN A 241 -11.91 -12.17 1.36
C GLN A 241 -10.98 -13.39 1.26
N GLY A 242 -9.73 -13.25 1.72
CA GLY A 242 -8.77 -14.35 1.74
C GLY A 242 -8.98 -15.29 2.93
N GLU A 243 -8.19 -16.34 2.96
CA GLU A 243 -8.30 -17.41 3.97
C GLU A 243 -7.47 -17.13 5.23
N PHE A 244 -6.44 -16.29 5.13
CA PHE A 244 -5.54 -16.02 6.24
C PHE A 244 -6.24 -15.19 7.33
N ASN A 245 -6.40 -15.79 8.50
CA ASN A 245 -6.90 -15.12 9.70
C ASN A 245 -5.91 -15.32 10.83
N GLU A 246 -5.33 -14.23 11.28
CA GLU A 246 -4.41 -14.23 12.39
C GLU A 246 -5.15 -14.43 13.72
N THR A 247 -4.74 -15.45 14.46
CA THR A 247 -5.33 -15.73 15.76
C THR A 247 -4.45 -15.18 16.87
N TYR A 248 -4.96 -14.19 17.58
CA TYR A 248 -4.29 -13.63 18.74
C TYR A 248 -4.74 -14.35 20.02
N THR A 249 -3.78 -14.87 20.80
CA THR A 249 -4.03 -15.47 22.11
C THR A 249 -3.82 -14.43 23.20
N SER A 250 -4.55 -13.33 23.15
CA SER A 250 -4.48 -12.32 24.21
C SER A 250 -5.48 -12.63 25.32
N LEU A 251 -5.05 -12.48 26.57
CA LEU A 251 -5.96 -12.50 27.71
C LEU A 251 -6.79 -11.21 27.71
N THR A 252 -8.10 -11.35 27.58
CA THR A 252 -9.03 -10.24 27.71
C THR A 252 -9.59 -10.14 29.12
N ARG A 253 -9.96 -8.93 29.56
CA ARG A 253 -10.62 -8.65 30.82
C ARG A 253 -11.92 -7.89 30.52
N ASP A 254 -12.92 -8.12 31.34
CA ASP A 254 -14.21 -7.44 31.31
C ASP A 254 -14.20 -6.08 32.03
N TYR A 255 -13.05 -5.68 32.56
CA TYR A 255 -12.82 -4.40 33.24
C TYR A 255 -11.65 -3.63 32.62
N LYS A 256 -11.60 -2.33 32.90
CA LYS A 256 -10.48 -1.49 32.49
C LYS A 256 -9.22 -1.84 33.26
N ILE A 257 -8.17 -2.18 32.53
CA ILE A 257 -6.84 -2.39 33.10
C ILE A 257 -6.24 -1.04 33.45
N ASN A 258 -5.91 -0.87 34.75
CA ASN A 258 -5.17 0.27 35.25
C ASN A 258 -3.88 -0.27 35.87
N LEU A 259 -2.82 -0.30 35.03
CA LEU A 259 -1.54 -0.88 35.35
C LEU A 259 -0.57 0.18 35.84
N ALA A 260 0.20 -0.15 36.85
CA ALA A 260 1.35 0.64 37.28
C ALA A 260 2.63 -0.21 37.29
N TRP A 261 3.68 0.36 36.69
CA TRP A 261 5.01 -0.20 36.82
C TRP A 261 5.56 0.11 38.24
N HIS A 262 6.00 -0.95 38.96
CA HIS A 262 6.70 -0.80 40.21
C HIS A 262 8.19 -1.07 39.98
N GLN A 263 9.01 -0.04 40.17
CA GLN A 263 10.45 -0.15 40.00
C GLN A 263 11.05 -1.00 41.14
N VAL A 264 11.48 -2.21 40.81
CA VAL A 264 12.16 -3.14 41.72
C VAL A 264 13.60 -3.29 41.26
N THR A 265 14.55 -2.74 42.02
CA THR A 265 15.99 -2.74 41.70
C THR A 265 16.81 -3.71 42.54
N SER A 266 16.20 -4.33 43.55
CA SER A 266 16.84 -5.31 44.40
C SER A 266 15.78 -6.25 45.00
N GLU A 267 16.20 -7.40 45.53
CA GLU A 267 15.31 -8.32 46.27
C GLU A 267 14.59 -7.64 47.45
N ASP A 268 15.29 -6.75 48.16
CA ASP A 268 14.70 -6.02 49.28
C ASP A 268 13.64 -5.01 48.88
N ALA A 269 13.73 -4.44 47.63
CA ALA A 269 12.74 -3.53 47.14
C ALA A 269 11.35 -4.18 46.98
N ASN A 270 11.28 -5.51 46.83
CA ASN A 270 10.01 -6.24 46.83
C ASN A 270 9.21 -6.05 48.12
N LYS A 271 9.89 -5.87 49.26
CA LYS A 271 9.27 -5.71 50.58
C LYS A 271 8.53 -4.39 50.75
N ALA A 272 8.83 -3.39 49.93
CA ALA A 272 8.20 -2.08 49.99
C ALA A 272 6.77 -2.07 49.37
N LEU A 273 6.28 -3.17 48.79
CA LEU A 273 4.99 -3.20 48.10
C LEU A 273 3.82 -2.72 48.99
N SER A 274 3.75 -3.11 50.24
CA SER A 274 2.66 -2.72 51.13
C SER A 274 2.61 -1.20 51.35
N GLU A 275 3.75 -0.54 51.44
CA GLU A 275 3.86 0.92 51.54
C GLU A 275 3.42 1.58 50.27
N VAL A 276 3.87 1.11 49.10
CA VAL A 276 3.48 1.60 47.78
C VAL A 276 1.98 1.50 47.58
N LEU A 277 1.37 0.37 47.94
CA LEU A 277 -0.07 0.16 47.81
C LEU A 277 -0.90 1.08 48.75
N SER A 278 -0.40 1.42 49.92
CA SER A 278 -1.09 2.29 50.87
C SER A 278 -1.34 3.69 50.30
N GLY A 279 -0.47 4.16 49.44
CA GLY A 279 -0.55 5.48 48.78
C GLY A 279 -1.27 5.49 47.42
N THR A 280 -1.70 4.32 46.89
CA THR A 280 -2.24 4.21 45.53
C THR A 280 -3.73 3.89 45.54
N LYS A 281 -4.46 4.48 44.55
CA LYS A 281 -5.90 4.20 44.35
C LYS A 281 -6.17 3.87 42.90
N GLY A 282 -7.11 2.94 42.66
CA GLY A 282 -7.60 2.62 41.32
C GLY A 282 -6.71 1.69 40.48
N ILE A 283 -5.52 1.33 40.93
CA ILE A 283 -4.66 0.35 40.28
C ILE A 283 -5.25 -1.05 40.47
N ASN A 284 -5.30 -1.85 39.42
CA ASN A 284 -5.71 -3.26 39.48
C ASN A 284 -4.62 -4.22 38.99
N VAL A 285 -3.61 -3.72 38.30
CA VAL A 285 -2.46 -4.51 37.86
C VAL A 285 -1.15 -3.84 38.28
N LEU A 286 -0.24 -4.63 38.82
CA LEU A 286 1.14 -4.24 39.13
C LEU A 286 2.09 -4.94 38.17
N SER A 287 3.00 -4.18 37.54
CA SER A 287 4.06 -4.75 36.70
C SER A 287 5.42 -4.39 37.32
N PRO A 288 5.99 -5.27 38.16
CA PRO A 288 7.30 -5.03 38.73
C PRO A 288 8.40 -5.22 37.68
N THR A 289 9.44 -4.40 37.75
CA THR A 289 10.60 -4.47 36.85
C THR A 289 11.57 -5.55 37.24
N TRP A 290 11.11 -6.79 37.24
CA TRP A 290 11.87 -7.92 37.79
C TRP A 290 12.90 -8.51 36.84
N PHE A 291 12.67 -8.38 35.54
CA PHE A 291 13.45 -9.11 34.56
C PHE A 291 14.37 -8.16 33.81
N SER A 292 15.62 -8.55 33.64
CA SER A 292 16.62 -7.81 32.86
C SER A 292 17.38 -8.79 31.98
N VAL A 293 17.52 -8.43 30.70
CA VAL A 293 18.38 -9.15 29.74
C VAL A 293 19.84 -8.88 30.14
N THR A 294 20.62 -9.94 30.39
CA THR A 294 21.99 -9.86 30.92
C THR A 294 23.07 -10.30 29.92
N GLY A 295 22.67 -10.89 28.80
CA GLY A 295 23.60 -11.37 27.77
C GLY A 295 23.06 -11.25 26.36
N THR A 296 23.96 -11.34 25.38
CA THR A 296 23.62 -11.36 23.96
C THR A 296 22.96 -12.66 23.51
N ASP A 297 23.03 -13.69 24.36
CA ASP A 297 22.36 -14.99 24.21
C ASP A 297 20.91 -14.99 24.70
N GLY A 298 20.40 -13.83 25.17
CA GLY A 298 19.06 -13.70 25.73
C GLY A 298 18.94 -14.16 27.19
N ALA A 299 20.05 -14.38 27.91
CA ALA A 299 20.02 -14.70 29.33
C ALA A 299 19.30 -13.61 30.13
N ILE A 300 18.46 -14.03 31.07
CA ILE A 300 17.63 -13.15 31.93
C ILE A 300 18.01 -13.30 33.36
N SER A 301 18.24 -12.17 34.05
CA SER A 301 18.24 -12.13 35.52
C SER A 301 16.84 -11.81 36.05
N SER A 302 16.51 -12.33 37.24
CA SER A 302 15.18 -12.18 37.81
C SER A 302 15.26 -11.75 39.28
N LEU A 303 14.44 -10.76 39.66
CA LEU A 303 14.17 -10.33 41.02
C LEU A 303 12.77 -10.73 41.47
N ALA A 304 12.11 -11.67 40.78
CA ALA A 304 10.76 -12.10 41.06
C ALA A 304 10.62 -12.66 42.48
N SER A 305 9.54 -12.27 43.17
CA SER A 305 9.29 -12.63 44.57
C SER A 305 7.89 -13.21 44.75
N ALA A 306 7.81 -14.42 45.28
CA ALA A 306 6.54 -15.06 45.59
C ALA A 306 5.75 -14.30 46.70
N ASP A 307 6.46 -13.72 47.67
CA ASP A 307 5.84 -12.92 48.73
C ASP A 307 5.23 -11.62 48.18
N TYR A 308 5.88 -11.00 47.17
CA TYR A 308 5.33 -9.85 46.48
C TYR A 308 4.01 -10.22 45.79
N VAL A 309 3.99 -11.31 45.02
CA VAL A 309 2.79 -11.80 44.33
C VAL A 309 1.67 -12.06 45.31
N LYS A 310 1.97 -12.76 46.45
CA LYS A 310 1.00 -13.03 47.48
C LYS A 310 0.41 -11.75 48.06
N THR A 311 1.26 -10.80 48.46
CA THR A 311 0.83 -9.49 49.01
C THR A 311 -0.04 -8.71 48.02
N ALA A 312 0.33 -8.70 46.73
CA ALA A 312 -0.46 -8.04 45.68
C ALA A 312 -1.84 -8.71 45.55
N HIS A 313 -1.90 -10.03 45.51
CA HIS A 313 -3.15 -10.76 45.36
C HIS A 313 -4.05 -10.59 46.59
N GLU A 314 -3.51 -10.56 47.81
CA GLU A 314 -4.24 -10.26 49.04
C GLU A 314 -4.84 -8.83 49.00
N ALA A 315 -4.18 -7.91 48.35
CA ALA A 315 -4.68 -6.56 48.08
C ALA A 315 -5.62 -6.46 46.86
N GLY A 316 -5.99 -7.58 46.23
CA GLY A 316 -6.86 -7.64 45.06
C GLY A 316 -6.23 -7.10 43.78
N LYS A 317 -4.90 -7.19 43.64
CA LYS A 317 -4.15 -6.75 42.44
C LYS A 317 -3.61 -7.95 41.69
N GLU A 318 -3.66 -7.90 40.34
CA GLU A 318 -2.91 -8.83 39.51
C GLU A 318 -1.44 -8.42 39.45
N VAL A 319 -0.56 -9.36 39.18
CA VAL A 319 0.88 -9.13 38.97
C VAL A 319 1.27 -9.64 37.59
N TRP A 320 1.81 -8.74 36.79
CA TRP A 320 2.32 -9.03 35.42
C TRP A 320 3.83 -8.77 35.42
N GLY A 321 4.62 -9.81 35.22
CA GLY A 321 6.08 -9.74 35.15
C GLY A 321 6.60 -9.42 33.74
#